data_6435ff213716963b44026998f5b71470
#
_entry.id   6435ff213716963b44026998f5b71470
#
_cell.length_a   1.000
_cell.length_b   1.000
_cell.length_c   1.000
_cell.angle_alpha   90.00
_cell.angle_beta   90.00
_cell.angle_gamma   90.00
#
_symmetry.space_group_name_H-M   'P 1'
#
loop_
_entity.id
_entity.type
_entity.pdbx_description
1 polymer ?
#
loop_
_entity_poly.entity_id
_entity_poly.type
_entity_poly.pdbx_seq_one_letter_code
_entity_poly.pdbx_strand_id
1 'polypeptide(L)'
;MRITVIGPGRAGTAIHEAARAAGIESALVRDAALAATSDVALLAVPDDAIADVAADLPDGPAIGMLSGSVPLVALGAGPRRFCLHPMQTIQPGGGPQLAGAAAGVTGSDDAALAVAADLARRLGMLPVEVPETARPLPHIACVFASNLILPALGAAVRALAAAGLDVDPSAVLGPLVHRAVDNALADGAFPRPTGPVARGDTGTISAHRTRLRAADPALEHAYVQLSQALIPLVAEPEASRAAIALEAAP
;
A
#
# COMPACT_ATOMS: atom_id res chain seq x y z
N MET A 1 0.90 -17.40 -23.45
CA MET A 1 0.10 -17.34 -22.19
C MET A 1 -1.08 -16.44 -22.47
N ARG A 2 -2.27 -16.95 -22.16
CA ARG A 2 -3.53 -16.19 -22.20
C ARG A 2 -4.02 -16.03 -20.77
N ILE A 3 -4.37 -14.80 -20.38
CA ILE A 3 -4.90 -14.52 -19.04
C ILE A 3 -6.33 -13.96 -19.14
N THR A 4 -7.20 -14.36 -18.21
CA THR A 4 -8.49 -13.71 -17.99
C THR A 4 -8.48 -13.07 -16.60
N VAL A 5 -8.65 -11.75 -16.55
CA VAL A 5 -8.77 -10.96 -15.35
C VAL A 5 -10.25 -10.77 -15.02
N ILE A 6 -10.68 -11.25 -13.86
CA ILE A 6 -12.06 -11.18 -13.41
C ILE A 6 -12.19 -10.02 -12.41
N GLY A 7 -12.96 -9.01 -12.75
CA GLY A 7 -13.16 -7.82 -11.92
C GLY A 7 -12.56 -6.56 -12.56
N PRO A 8 -13.38 -5.75 -13.29
CA PRO A 8 -12.94 -4.54 -13.98
C PRO A 8 -12.85 -3.32 -13.03
N GLY A 9 -12.31 -3.53 -11.84
CA GLY A 9 -11.92 -2.50 -10.89
C GLY A 9 -10.55 -1.89 -11.25
N ARG A 10 -10.04 -0.97 -10.41
CA ARG A 10 -8.74 -0.31 -10.64
C ARG A 10 -7.60 -1.30 -10.82
N ALA A 11 -7.48 -2.27 -9.92
CA ALA A 11 -6.40 -3.26 -9.97
C ALA A 11 -6.53 -4.18 -11.19
N GLY A 12 -7.74 -4.70 -11.47
CA GLY A 12 -7.96 -5.57 -12.63
C GLY A 12 -7.71 -4.86 -13.96
N THR A 13 -8.15 -3.61 -14.08
CA THR A 13 -7.87 -2.79 -15.27
C THR A 13 -6.36 -2.57 -15.44
N ALA A 14 -5.64 -2.22 -14.38
CA ALA A 14 -4.19 -2.02 -14.43
C ALA A 14 -3.43 -3.29 -14.85
N ILE A 15 -3.79 -4.44 -14.30
CA ILE A 15 -3.21 -5.74 -14.71
C ILE A 15 -3.50 -6.03 -16.19
N HIS A 16 -4.75 -5.83 -16.63
CA HIS A 16 -5.13 -6.04 -18.01
C HIS A 16 -4.34 -5.13 -18.97
N GLU A 17 -4.22 -3.85 -18.67
CA GLU A 17 -3.45 -2.87 -19.44
C GLU A 17 -1.95 -3.27 -19.50
N ALA A 18 -1.36 -3.59 -18.37
CA ALA A 18 0.04 -4.04 -18.31
C ALA A 18 0.27 -5.34 -19.11
N ALA A 19 -0.66 -6.29 -19.01
CA ALA A 19 -0.59 -7.53 -19.78
C ALA A 19 -0.62 -7.28 -21.29
N ARG A 20 -1.51 -6.42 -21.75
CA ARG A 20 -1.58 -6.05 -23.19
C ARG A 20 -0.31 -5.32 -23.64
N ALA A 21 0.20 -4.41 -22.83
CA ALA A 21 1.45 -3.71 -23.11
C ALA A 21 2.65 -4.66 -23.23
N ALA A 22 2.64 -5.75 -22.43
CA ALA A 22 3.63 -6.81 -22.47
C ALA A 22 3.41 -7.86 -23.60
N GLY A 23 2.42 -7.67 -24.45
CA GLY A 23 2.09 -8.62 -25.53
C GLY A 23 1.42 -9.91 -25.05
N ILE A 24 0.86 -9.92 -23.84
CA ILE A 24 0.10 -11.05 -23.30
C ILE A 24 -1.35 -10.93 -23.79
N GLU A 25 -1.89 -12.03 -24.31
CA GLU A 25 -3.31 -12.10 -24.63
C GLU A 25 -4.12 -12.00 -23.33
N SER A 26 -4.87 -10.92 -23.16
CA SER A 26 -5.58 -10.63 -21.94
C SER A 26 -7.04 -10.23 -22.20
N ALA A 27 -7.95 -10.83 -21.44
CA ALA A 27 -9.36 -10.44 -21.34
C ALA A 27 -9.66 -9.86 -19.97
N LEU A 28 -10.50 -8.82 -19.91
CA LEU A 28 -10.99 -8.22 -18.68
C LEU A 28 -12.52 -8.42 -18.63
N VAL A 29 -12.99 -9.20 -17.67
CA VAL A 29 -14.38 -9.69 -17.64
C VAL A 29 -15.03 -9.54 -16.27
N ARG A 30 -16.34 -9.72 -16.21
CA ARG A 30 -17.09 -9.87 -14.93
C ARG A 30 -17.50 -11.32 -14.69
N ASP A 31 -17.71 -12.09 -15.75
CA ASP A 31 -18.18 -13.46 -15.72
C ASP A 31 -16.97 -14.42 -15.65
N ALA A 32 -16.86 -15.16 -14.56
CA ALA A 32 -15.80 -16.12 -14.32
C ALA A 32 -15.77 -17.28 -15.33
N ALA A 33 -16.93 -17.69 -15.87
CA ALA A 33 -17.05 -18.76 -16.86
C ALA A 33 -16.23 -18.48 -18.15
N LEU A 34 -16.00 -17.22 -18.46
CA LEU A 34 -15.19 -16.81 -19.64
C LEU A 34 -13.69 -17.14 -19.52
N ALA A 35 -13.24 -17.62 -18.35
CA ALA A 35 -11.86 -18.05 -18.15
C ALA A 35 -11.56 -19.47 -18.67
N ALA A 36 -12.53 -20.21 -19.16
CA ALA A 36 -12.42 -21.63 -19.55
C ALA A 36 -11.27 -21.95 -20.52
N THR A 37 -10.90 -21.03 -21.39
CA THR A 37 -9.82 -21.21 -22.39
C THR A 37 -8.51 -20.52 -22.03
N SER A 38 -8.39 -20.00 -20.81
CA SER A 38 -7.22 -19.27 -20.36
C SER A 38 -6.19 -20.19 -19.70
N ASP A 39 -4.92 -19.80 -19.78
CA ASP A 39 -3.86 -20.45 -19.00
C ASP A 39 -3.95 -20.01 -17.52
N VAL A 40 -4.37 -18.76 -17.29
CA VAL A 40 -4.50 -18.16 -15.96
C VAL A 40 -5.84 -17.41 -15.85
N ALA A 41 -6.58 -17.67 -14.77
CA ALA A 41 -7.70 -16.88 -14.29
C ALA A 41 -7.25 -16.07 -13.07
N LEU A 42 -7.29 -14.73 -13.15
CA LEU A 42 -6.80 -13.85 -12.07
C LEU A 42 -7.94 -13.02 -11.50
N LEU A 43 -8.27 -13.24 -10.23
CA LEU A 43 -9.35 -12.56 -9.53
C LEU A 43 -8.87 -11.18 -9.03
N ALA A 44 -9.54 -10.14 -9.47
CA ALA A 44 -9.34 -8.74 -9.09
C ALA A 44 -10.66 -8.16 -8.51
N VAL A 45 -11.33 -8.94 -7.70
CA VAL A 45 -12.61 -8.65 -7.04
C VAL A 45 -12.38 -8.25 -5.57
N PRO A 46 -13.39 -7.68 -4.88
CA PRO A 46 -13.31 -7.45 -3.43
C PRO A 46 -13.00 -8.74 -2.66
N ASP A 47 -12.33 -8.61 -1.53
CA ASP A 47 -11.84 -9.73 -0.72
C ASP A 47 -12.97 -10.70 -0.30
N ASP A 48 -14.13 -10.18 0.04
CA ASP A 48 -15.33 -10.93 0.42
C ASP A 48 -15.98 -11.70 -0.73
N ALA A 49 -15.71 -11.31 -1.98
CA ALA A 49 -16.24 -11.98 -3.16
C ALA A 49 -15.32 -13.07 -3.72
N ILE A 50 -14.08 -13.18 -3.24
CA ILE A 50 -13.05 -14.07 -3.84
C ILE A 50 -13.50 -15.53 -3.83
N ALA A 51 -14.04 -16.03 -2.71
CA ALA A 51 -14.41 -17.43 -2.58
C ALA A 51 -15.59 -17.80 -3.51
N ASP A 52 -16.60 -16.96 -3.59
CA ASP A 52 -17.77 -17.17 -4.44
C ASP A 52 -17.38 -17.16 -5.93
N VAL A 53 -16.60 -16.15 -6.35
CA VAL A 53 -16.14 -16.07 -7.74
C VAL A 53 -15.19 -17.22 -8.10
N ALA A 54 -14.35 -17.66 -7.15
CA ALA A 54 -13.46 -18.80 -7.38
C ALA A 54 -14.24 -20.11 -7.57
N ALA A 55 -15.39 -20.28 -6.88
CA ALA A 55 -16.24 -21.45 -7.02
C ALA A 55 -16.91 -21.56 -8.41
N ASP A 56 -17.13 -20.43 -9.08
CA ASP A 56 -17.72 -20.36 -10.42
C ASP A 56 -16.68 -20.53 -11.55
N LEU A 57 -15.38 -20.65 -11.21
CA LEU A 57 -14.35 -20.80 -12.22
C LEU A 57 -14.33 -22.22 -12.81
N PRO A 58 -14.15 -22.33 -14.12
CA PRO A 58 -14.02 -23.62 -14.80
C PRO A 58 -12.70 -24.31 -14.40
N ASP A 59 -12.67 -25.63 -14.52
CA ASP A 59 -11.44 -26.41 -14.43
C ASP A 59 -10.48 -26.07 -15.59
N GLY A 60 -9.19 -26.12 -15.31
CA GLY A 60 -8.15 -25.97 -16.33
C GLY A 60 -7.14 -24.85 -16.04
N PRO A 61 -7.55 -23.58 -15.87
CA PRO A 61 -6.62 -22.48 -15.61
C PRO A 61 -5.87 -22.62 -14.27
N ALA A 62 -4.68 -22.03 -14.19
CA ALA A 62 -4.13 -21.67 -12.89
C ALA A 62 -4.99 -20.51 -12.31
N ILE A 63 -5.39 -20.61 -11.05
CA ILE A 63 -6.28 -19.62 -10.43
C ILE A 63 -5.48 -18.77 -9.46
N GLY A 64 -5.48 -17.46 -9.70
CA GLY A 64 -4.82 -16.49 -8.87
C GLY A 64 -5.73 -15.40 -8.33
N MET A 65 -5.27 -14.70 -7.29
CA MET A 65 -5.93 -13.51 -6.76
C MET A 65 -4.93 -12.38 -6.52
N LEU A 66 -5.42 -11.14 -6.52
CA LEU A 66 -4.61 -9.95 -6.23
C LEU A 66 -4.59 -9.58 -4.74
N SER A 67 -5.48 -10.15 -3.91
CA SER A 67 -5.52 -9.85 -2.48
C SER A 67 -4.24 -10.26 -1.76
N GLY A 68 -3.63 -9.33 -1.01
CA GLY A 68 -2.47 -9.59 -0.17
C GLY A 68 -2.80 -10.21 1.18
N SER A 69 -4.08 -10.23 1.59
CA SER A 69 -4.52 -10.62 2.93
C SER A 69 -5.38 -11.88 2.96
N VAL A 70 -6.16 -12.17 1.91
CA VAL A 70 -7.05 -13.33 1.87
C VAL A 70 -6.24 -14.63 1.72
N PRO A 71 -6.46 -15.66 2.56
CA PRO A 71 -5.75 -16.95 2.46
C PRO A 71 -5.98 -17.65 1.13
N LEU A 72 -4.97 -18.37 0.62
CA LEU A 72 -5.07 -19.11 -0.65
C LEU A 72 -6.22 -20.14 -0.67
N VAL A 73 -6.60 -20.67 0.49
CA VAL A 73 -7.72 -21.63 0.62
C VAL A 73 -9.05 -21.03 0.10
N ALA A 74 -9.20 -19.72 0.09
CA ALA A 74 -10.37 -19.05 -0.49
C ALA A 74 -10.51 -19.28 -2.01
N LEU A 75 -9.44 -19.65 -2.70
CA LEU A 75 -9.47 -20.04 -4.12
C LEU A 75 -9.96 -21.50 -4.34
N GLY A 76 -10.43 -22.16 -3.31
CA GLY A 76 -10.82 -23.57 -3.34
C GLY A 76 -9.65 -24.52 -3.26
N ALA A 77 -9.94 -25.80 -3.04
CA ALA A 77 -8.95 -26.88 -3.03
C ALA A 77 -8.46 -27.16 -4.46
N GLY A 78 -7.17 -27.46 -4.61
CA GLY A 78 -6.61 -27.90 -5.89
C GLY A 78 -5.21 -27.36 -6.15
N PRO A 79 -4.53 -27.93 -7.16
CA PRO A 79 -3.22 -27.45 -7.59
C PRO A 79 -3.33 -26.09 -8.29
N ARG A 80 -2.19 -25.42 -8.45
CA ARG A 80 -2.04 -24.18 -9.19
C ARG A 80 -2.91 -23.03 -8.68
N ARG A 81 -3.03 -22.91 -7.34
CA ARG A 81 -3.63 -21.74 -6.68
C ARG A 81 -2.52 -20.78 -6.28
N PHE A 82 -2.65 -19.49 -6.59
CA PHE A 82 -1.60 -18.53 -6.28
C PHE A 82 -2.14 -17.16 -5.88
N CYS A 83 -1.31 -16.37 -5.22
CA CYS A 83 -1.47 -14.95 -5.06
C CYS A 83 -0.42 -14.21 -5.89
N LEU A 84 -0.82 -13.11 -6.50
CA LEU A 84 0.05 -12.10 -7.07
C LEU A 84 -0.44 -10.74 -6.56
N HIS A 85 0.17 -10.25 -5.50
CA HIS A 85 -0.24 -9.00 -4.86
C HIS A 85 0.68 -7.85 -5.27
N PRO A 86 0.26 -6.94 -6.15
CA PRO A 86 1.04 -5.73 -6.46
C PRO A 86 1.19 -4.84 -5.23
N MET A 87 2.43 -4.63 -4.78
CA MET A 87 2.73 -3.73 -3.66
C MET A 87 2.81 -2.29 -4.17
N GLN A 88 1.68 -1.78 -4.65
CA GLN A 88 1.58 -0.46 -5.28
C GLN A 88 0.21 0.17 -5.05
N THR A 89 0.18 1.50 -5.00
CA THR A 89 -1.06 2.27 -5.07
C THR A 89 -1.49 2.36 -6.53
N ILE A 90 -2.71 1.90 -6.84
CA ILE A 90 -3.20 1.86 -8.21
C ILE A 90 -4.29 2.91 -8.40
N GLN A 91 -4.04 3.89 -9.26
CA GLN A 91 -4.99 4.90 -9.70
C GLN A 91 -5.63 4.51 -11.04
N PRO A 92 -6.73 5.15 -11.48
CA PRO A 92 -7.26 4.96 -12.82
C PRO A 92 -6.17 5.15 -13.90
N GLY A 93 -6.09 4.26 -14.90
CA GLY A 93 -5.01 4.24 -15.88
C GLY A 93 -3.68 3.70 -15.33
N GLY A 94 -3.72 2.92 -14.25
CA GLY A 94 -2.56 2.49 -13.47
C GLY A 94 -1.72 1.37 -14.05
N GLY A 95 -1.98 0.88 -15.26
CA GLY A 95 -1.16 -0.15 -15.89
C GLY A 95 0.35 0.15 -15.86
N PRO A 96 0.79 1.35 -16.30
CA PRO A 96 2.20 1.74 -16.23
C PRO A 96 2.79 1.81 -14.79
N GLN A 97 1.94 2.01 -13.76
CA GLN A 97 2.39 2.10 -12.37
C GLN A 97 2.86 0.76 -11.80
N LEU A 98 2.56 -0.35 -12.47
CA LEU A 98 3.02 -1.68 -12.07
C LEU A 98 4.49 -1.92 -12.43
N ALA A 99 5.03 -1.24 -13.43
CA ALA A 99 6.41 -1.41 -13.86
C ALA A 99 7.40 -1.00 -12.76
N GLY A 100 8.26 -1.92 -12.36
CA GLY A 100 9.23 -1.74 -11.28
C GLY A 100 8.66 -1.90 -9.86
N ALA A 101 7.33 -2.02 -9.70
CA ALA A 101 6.74 -2.30 -8.40
C ALA A 101 7.07 -3.72 -7.92
N ALA A 102 7.19 -3.92 -6.62
CA ALA A 102 7.26 -5.26 -6.07
C ALA A 102 5.89 -5.95 -6.17
N ALA A 103 5.89 -7.27 -6.33
CA ALA A 103 4.71 -8.12 -6.25
C ALA A 103 4.95 -9.25 -5.26
N GLY A 104 4.18 -9.31 -4.19
CA GLY A 104 4.15 -10.47 -3.29
C GLY A 104 3.57 -11.67 -4.03
N VAL A 105 4.34 -12.77 -4.14
CA VAL A 105 3.90 -13.99 -4.80
C VAL A 105 3.88 -15.15 -3.82
N THR A 106 2.80 -15.92 -3.86
CA THR A 106 2.60 -17.13 -3.05
C THR A 106 1.94 -18.20 -3.91
N GLY A 107 2.33 -19.43 -3.78
CA GLY A 107 1.73 -20.56 -4.50
C GLY A 107 1.26 -21.66 -3.54
N SER A 108 0.24 -22.43 -3.95
CA SER A 108 -0.18 -23.65 -3.26
C SER A 108 0.84 -24.78 -3.40
N ASP A 109 1.68 -24.69 -4.41
CA ASP A 109 2.77 -25.58 -4.77
C ASP A 109 3.82 -24.82 -5.58
N ASP A 110 4.97 -25.45 -5.86
CA ASP A 110 6.08 -24.83 -6.61
C ASP A 110 5.67 -24.42 -8.03
N ALA A 111 4.78 -25.17 -8.66
CA ALA A 111 4.30 -24.84 -10.00
C ALA A 111 3.42 -23.58 -9.99
N ALA A 112 2.55 -23.45 -9.01
CA ALA A 112 1.72 -22.26 -8.81
C ALA A 112 2.57 -21.02 -8.49
N LEU A 113 3.58 -21.16 -7.63
CA LEU A 113 4.53 -20.10 -7.31
C LEU A 113 5.31 -19.66 -8.56
N ALA A 114 5.76 -20.62 -9.38
CA ALA A 114 6.45 -20.31 -10.63
C ALA A 114 5.55 -19.53 -11.62
N VAL A 115 4.27 -19.89 -11.72
CA VAL A 115 3.29 -19.15 -12.54
C VAL A 115 3.12 -17.71 -12.03
N ALA A 116 2.95 -17.53 -10.71
CA ALA A 116 2.82 -16.20 -10.11
C ALA A 116 4.06 -15.33 -10.38
N ALA A 117 5.24 -15.88 -10.17
CA ALA A 117 6.50 -15.18 -10.37
C ALA A 117 6.77 -14.84 -11.85
N ASP A 118 6.47 -15.75 -12.78
CA ASP A 118 6.60 -15.50 -14.23
C ASP A 118 5.63 -14.40 -14.67
N LEU A 119 4.37 -14.47 -14.22
CA LEU A 119 3.37 -13.45 -14.53
C LEU A 119 3.80 -12.08 -13.98
N ALA A 120 4.28 -12.00 -12.73
CA ALA A 120 4.77 -10.76 -12.16
C ALA A 120 5.87 -10.13 -13.04
N ARG A 121 6.89 -10.92 -13.43
CA ARG A 121 8.00 -10.43 -14.28
C ARG A 121 7.50 -9.96 -15.64
N ARG A 122 6.61 -10.69 -16.27
CA ARG A 122 6.02 -10.30 -17.58
C ARG A 122 5.22 -9.00 -17.49
N LEU A 123 4.59 -8.73 -16.36
CA LEU A 123 3.89 -7.48 -16.08
C LEU A 123 4.84 -6.33 -15.67
N GLY A 124 6.16 -6.56 -15.70
CA GLY A 124 7.18 -5.57 -15.34
C GLY A 124 7.40 -5.41 -13.84
N MET A 125 6.81 -6.29 -13.00
CA MET A 125 6.97 -6.26 -11.55
C MET A 125 8.14 -7.13 -11.07
N LEU A 126 8.61 -6.85 -9.86
CA LEU A 126 9.66 -7.61 -9.17
C LEU A 126 8.99 -8.62 -8.22
N PRO A 127 8.99 -9.93 -8.51
CA PRO A 127 8.38 -10.92 -7.63
C PRO A 127 9.19 -11.06 -6.33
N VAL A 128 8.47 -11.00 -5.21
CA VAL A 128 8.97 -11.26 -3.86
C VAL A 128 8.17 -12.44 -3.31
N GLU A 129 8.82 -13.56 -3.09
CA GLU A 129 8.19 -14.74 -2.51
C GLU A 129 7.78 -14.45 -1.07
N VAL A 130 6.50 -14.71 -0.78
CA VAL A 130 5.90 -14.50 0.54
C VAL A 130 5.27 -15.82 0.98
N PRO A 131 5.73 -16.41 2.10
CA PRO A 131 5.09 -17.59 2.66
C PRO A 131 3.62 -17.32 3.00
N GLU A 132 2.74 -18.32 2.82
CA GLU A 132 1.29 -18.17 3.08
C GLU A 132 1.02 -17.63 4.49
N THR A 133 1.76 -18.09 5.49
CA THR A 133 1.62 -17.67 6.89
C THR A 133 2.03 -16.22 7.15
N ALA A 134 2.82 -15.63 6.26
CA ALA A 134 3.32 -14.26 6.41
C ALA A 134 2.55 -13.22 5.57
N ARG A 135 1.68 -13.63 4.67
CA ARG A 135 1.02 -12.76 3.68
C ARG A 135 0.36 -11.49 4.23
N PRO A 136 -0.33 -11.50 5.37
CA PRO A 136 -0.92 -10.27 5.91
C PRO A 136 0.11 -9.18 6.24
N LEU A 137 1.32 -9.53 6.67
CA LEU A 137 2.31 -8.55 7.11
C LEU A 137 2.86 -7.66 5.98
N PRO A 138 3.28 -8.17 4.81
CA PRO A 138 3.64 -7.32 3.67
C PRO A 138 2.51 -6.41 3.20
N HIS A 139 1.25 -6.88 3.22
CA HIS A 139 0.10 -6.04 2.91
C HIS A 139 -0.06 -4.90 3.94
N ILE A 140 0.05 -5.20 5.24
CA ILE A 140 0.04 -4.19 6.31
C ILE A 140 1.19 -3.19 6.11
N ALA A 141 2.39 -3.64 5.74
CA ALA A 141 3.51 -2.75 5.43
C ALA A 141 3.18 -1.79 4.28
N CYS A 142 2.50 -2.26 3.22
CA CYS A 142 2.01 -1.41 2.14
C CYS A 142 1.00 -0.36 2.65
N VAL A 143 0.09 -0.74 3.55
CA VAL A 143 -0.86 0.19 4.18
C VAL A 143 -0.13 1.28 4.96
N PHE A 144 0.88 0.93 5.76
CA PHE A 144 1.72 1.93 6.45
C PHE A 144 2.43 2.87 5.46
N ALA A 145 3.02 2.33 4.41
CA ALA A 145 3.81 3.10 3.44
C ALA A 145 2.96 3.95 2.47
N SER A 146 1.65 3.77 2.43
CA SER A 146 0.77 4.47 1.50
C SER A 146 -0.41 5.14 2.20
N ASN A 147 -1.37 4.36 2.70
CA ASN A 147 -2.62 4.90 3.24
C ASN A 147 -2.41 5.71 4.52
N LEU A 148 -1.51 5.26 5.40
CA LEU A 148 -1.31 5.88 6.71
C LEU A 148 -0.41 7.13 6.67
N ILE A 149 0.18 7.49 5.55
CA ILE A 149 0.82 8.80 5.37
C ILE A 149 -0.21 9.89 5.05
N LEU A 150 -1.38 9.54 4.51
CA LEU A 150 -2.39 10.51 4.07
C LEU A 150 -2.96 11.37 5.22
N PRO A 151 -3.22 10.85 6.43
CA PRO A 151 -3.63 11.68 7.56
C PRO A 151 -2.64 12.80 7.90
N ALA A 152 -1.33 12.52 7.84
CA ALA A 152 -0.30 13.54 8.08
C ALA A 152 -0.31 14.62 6.99
N LEU A 153 -0.43 14.22 5.73
CA LEU A 153 -0.54 15.16 4.61
C LEU A 153 -1.81 15.99 4.70
N GLY A 154 -2.95 15.38 5.02
CA GLY A 154 -4.22 16.08 5.23
C GLY A 154 -4.13 17.09 6.39
N ALA A 155 -3.48 16.74 7.50
CA ALA A 155 -3.25 17.66 8.61
C ALA A 155 -2.35 18.83 8.21
N ALA A 156 -1.31 18.61 7.41
CA ALA A 156 -0.44 19.68 6.91
C ALA A 156 -1.19 20.67 6.02
N VAL A 157 -2.05 20.18 5.10
CA VAL A 157 -2.90 21.04 4.26
C VAL A 157 -3.85 21.87 5.12
N ARG A 158 -4.51 21.26 6.12
CA ARG A 158 -5.41 21.98 7.05
C ARG A 158 -4.67 23.04 7.88
N ALA A 159 -3.42 22.77 8.27
CA ALA A 159 -2.61 23.73 9.01
C ALA A 159 -2.26 24.97 8.15
N LEU A 160 -1.95 24.80 6.85
CA LEU A 160 -1.77 25.93 5.92
C LEU A 160 -3.06 26.75 5.78
N ALA A 161 -4.19 26.08 5.63
CA ALA A 161 -5.50 26.76 5.55
C ALA A 161 -5.83 27.52 6.84
N ALA A 162 -5.57 26.94 8.02
CA ALA A 162 -5.77 27.58 9.31
C ALA A 162 -4.86 28.82 9.51
N ALA A 163 -3.72 28.87 8.82
CA ALA A 163 -2.85 30.05 8.79
C ALA A 163 -3.36 31.16 7.84
N GLY A 164 -4.47 30.93 7.13
CA GLY A 164 -5.03 31.90 6.17
C GLY A 164 -4.22 32.01 4.86
N LEU A 165 -3.39 31.01 4.55
CA LEU A 165 -2.57 31.02 3.34
C LEU A 165 -3.38 30.52 2.14
N ASP A 166 -3.59 31.39 1.17
CA ASP A 166 -4.18 31.03 -0.13
C ASP A 166 -3.08 30.60 -1.10
N VAL A 167 -2.66 29.36 -0.97
CA VAL A 167 -1.56 28.76 -1.75
C VAL A 167 -1.96 27.38 -2.25
N ASP A 168 -1.35 26.93 -3.36
CA ASP A 168 -1.44 25.54 -3.75
C ASP A 168 -0.63 24.64 -2.78
N PRO A 169 -1.29 23.79 -1.98
CA PRO A 169 -0.58 22.93 -1.03
C PRO A 169 0.43 22.00 -1.70
N SER A 170 0.18 21.56 -2.93
CA SER A 170 1.08 20.68 -3.67
C SER A 170 2.37 21.38 -4.03
N ALA A 171 2.29 22.65 -4.43
CA ALA A 171 3.47 23.45 -4.75
C ALA A 171 4.31 23.77 -3.49
N VAL A 172 3.66 24.00 -2.35
CA VAL A 172 4.35 24.37 -1.10
C VAL A 172 4.90 23.15 -0.38
N LEU A 173 4.08 22.10 -0.20
CA LEU A 173 4.44 20.93 0.61
C LEU A 173 5.08 19.81 -0.21
N GLY A 174 4.79 19.71 -1.51
CA GLY A 174 5.27 18.63 -2.36
C GLY A 174 6.80 18.43 -2.31
N PRO A 175 7.62 19.45 -2.52
CA PRO A 175 9.07 19.34 -2.45
C PRO A 175 9.58 18.87 -1.07
N LEU A 176 8.93 19.32 0.02
CA LEU A 176 9.25 18.91 1.38
C LEU A 176 8.92 17.45 1.62
N VAL A 177 7.74 17.01 1.20
CA VAL A 177 7.26 15.62 1.36
C VAL A 177 8.17 14.65 0.60
N HIS A 178 8.46 14.94 -0.68
CA HIS A 178 9.36 14.11 -1.47
C HIS A 178 10.74 14.02 -0.82
N ARG A 179 11.32 15.14 -0.38
CA ARG A 179 12.61 15.15 0.30
C ARG A 179 12.61 14.35 1.60
N ALA A 180 11.53 14.43 2.38
CA ALA A 180 11.41 13.67 3.63
C ALA A 180 11.38 12.16 3.36
N VAL A 181 10.64 11.73 2.33
CA VAL A 181 10.58 10.32 1.91
C VAL A 181 11.93 9.86 1.35
N ASP A 182 12.54 10.63 0.44
CA ASP A 182 13.84 10.30 -0.14
C ASP A 182 14.91 10.13 0.95
N ASN A 183 14.97 11.04 1.92
CA ASN A 183 15.91 10.95 3.03
C ASN A 183 15.65 9.72 3.90
N ALA A 184 14.38 9.37 4.17
CA ALA A 184 14.04 8.20 4.96
C ALA A 184 14.44 6.88 4.28
N LEU A 185 14.45 6.84 2.94
CA LEU A 185 14.78 5.66 2.15
C LEU A 185 16.26 5.55 1.77
N ALA A 186 17.01 6.67 1.79
CA ALA A 186 18.39 6.73 1.30
C ALA A 186 19.38 5.86 2.09
N ASP A 187 19.16 5.69 3.40
CA ASP A 187 20.08 5.00 4.33
C ASP A 187 19.64 3.56 4.65
N GLY A 188 18.89 2.92 3.77
CA GLY A 188 18.57 1.49 3.89
C GLY A 188 17.53 1.15 4.94
N ALA A 189 16.45 1.92 5.03
CA ALA A 189 15.19 1.48 5.62
C ALA A 189 14.81 1.92 7.04
N PHE A 190 15.54 2.81 7.68
CA PHE A 190 15.04 3.37 8.94
C PHE A 190 14.93 4.89 8.87
N PRO A 191 13.70 5.45 8.96
CA PRO A 191 13.52 6.89 9.02
C PRO A 191 14.28 7.45 10.22
N ARG A 192 15.15 8.45 9.96
CA ARG A 192 15.78 9.22 11.03
C ARG A 192 14.93 10.47 11.25
N PRO A 193 14.15 10.54 12.33
CA PRO A 193 13.31 11.69 12.55
C PRO A 193 14.14 12.95 12.74
N THR A 194 13.60 14.07 12.27
CA THR A 194 14.12 15.41 12.48
C THR A 194 13.05 16.28 13.15
N GLY A 195 13.37 17.52 13.46
CA GLY A 195 12.40 18.45 14.04
C GLY A 195 12.32 18.41 15.57
N PRO A 196 11.28 19.01 16.16
CA PRO A 196 11.23 19.26 17.60
C PRO A 196 11.13 17.97 18.43
N VAL A 197 10.37 16.97 17.97
CA VAL A 197 10.25 15.68 18.66
C VAL A 197 11.62 14.99 18.72
N ALA A 198 12.34 14.92 17.61
CA ALA A 198 13.66 14.29 17.56
C ALA A 198 14.72 14.97 18.43
N ARG A 199 14.54 16.26 18.72
CA ARG A 199 15.44 17.03 19.62
C ARG A 199 14.95 17.12 21.05
N GLY A 200 13.80 16.54 21.37
CA GLY A 200 13.16 16.69 22.69
C GLY A 200 12.87 18.16 23.05
N ASP A 201 12.52 18.98 22.04
CA ASP A 201 12.26 20.42 22.18
C ASP A 201 10.85 20.66 22.75
N THR A 202 10.74 20.56 24.07
CA THR A 202 9.47 20.70 24.79
C THR A 202 8.80 22.04 24.57
N GLY A 203 9.59 23.13 24.45
CA GLY A 203 9.07 24.49 24.23
C GLY A 203 8.36 24.60 22.89
N THR A 204 8.99 24.13 21.81
CA THR A 204 8.40 24.14 20.47
C THR A 204 7.19 23.21 20.41
N ILE A 205 7.25 22.02 21.00
CA ILE A 205 6.12 21.06 21.04
C ILE A 205 4.90 21.71 21.72
N SER A 206 5.09 22.32 22.89
CA SER A 206 4.01 22.98 23.64
C SER A 206 3.42 24.18 22.89
N ALA A 207 4.26 25.00 22.23
CA ALA A 207 3.81 26.12 21.40
C ALA A 207 2.98 25.63 20.20
N HIS A 208 3.42 24.57 19.51
CA HIS A 208 2.66 23.94 18.42
C HIS A 208 1.28 23.48 18.90
N ARG A 209 1.22 22.73 20.00
CA ARG A 209 -0.04 22.22 20.55
C ARG A 209 -1.01 23.35 20.91
N THR A 210 -0.53 24.40 21.59
CA THR A 210 -1.33 25.58 21.94
C THR A 210 -1.91 26.24 20.68
N ARG A 211 -1.08 26.45 19.66
CA ARG A 211 -1.54 27.09 18.41
C ARG A 211 -2.53 26.22 17.64
N LEU A 212 -2.26 24.91 17.52
CA LEU A 212 -3.14 23.98 16.83
C LEU A 212 -4.49 23.86 17.54
N ARG A 213 -4.51 23.78 18.87
CA ARG A 213 -5.74 23.71 19.64
C ARG A 213 -6.61 24.95 19.47
N ALA A 214 -6.00 26.12 19.44
CA ALA A 214 -6.72 27.38 19.21
C ALA A 214 -7.29 27.47 17.79
N ALA A 215 -6.61 26.91 16.79
CA ALA A 215 -7.04 26.92 15.41
C ALA A 215 -8.05 25.80 15.10
N ASP A 216 -7.77 24.58 15.55
CA ASP A 216 -8.55 23.37 15.30
C ASP A 216 -8.12 22.25 16.26
N PRO A 217 -8.94 21.92 17.28
CA PRO A 217 -8.62 20.86 18.24
C PRO A 217 -8.33 19.49 17.61
N ALA A 218 -8.94 19.17 16.47
CA ALA A 218 -8.68 17.90 15.78
C ALA A 218 -7.28 17.87 15.12
N LEU A 219 -6.75 19.02 14.72
CA LEU A 219 -5.36 19.13 14.27
C LEU A 219 -4.37 18.94 15.42
N GLU A 220 -4.66 19.48 16.61
CA GLU A 220 -3.84 19.25 17.79
C GLU A 220 -3.81 17.76 18.14
N HIS A 221 -4.96 17.10 18.16
CA HIS A 221 -5.05 15.67 18.39
C HIS A 221 -4.22 14.88 17.38
N ALA A 222 -4.36 15.16 16.08
CA ALA A 222 -3.56 14.50 15.03
C ALA A 222 -2.05 14.72 15.23
N TYR A 223 -1.64 15.95 15.59
CA TYR A 223 -0.24 16.28 15.87
C TYR A 223 0.32 15.42 17.02
N VAL A 224 -0.43 15.31 18.12
CA VAL A 224 -0.02 14.50 19.28
C VAL A 224 0.12 13.03 18.90
N GLN A 225 -0.88 12.43 18.26
CA GLN A 225 -0.86 11.02 17.88
C GLN A 225 0.30 10.68 16.92
N LEU A 226 0.50 11.49 15.88
CA LEU A 226 1.59 11.30 14.92
C LEU A 226 2.96 11.54 15.57
N SER A 227 3.08 12.51 16.49
CA SER A 227 4.31 12.78 17.22
C SER A 227 4.65 11.65 18.20
N GLN A 228 3.67 11.09 18.89
CA GLN A 228 3.86 9.92 19.76
C GLN A 228 4.37 8.71 18.97
N ALA A 229 3.89 8.51 17.75
CA ALA A 229 4.38 7.43 16.87
C ALA A 229 5.87 7.61 16.45
N LEU A 230 6.44 8.81 16.57
CA LEU A 230 7.88 9.05 16.33
C LEU A 230 8.76 8.69 17.53
N ILE A 231 8.22 8.66 18.76
CA ILE A 231 9.02 8.47 19.99
C ILE A 231 9.91 7.21 19.92
N PRO A 232 9.42 6.04 19.47
CA PRO A 232 10.27 4.84 19.40
C PRO A 232 11.45 4.95 18.42
N LEU A 233 11.46 5.98 17.56
CA LEU A 233 12.52 6.22 16.58
C LEU A 233 13.54 7.27 17.06
N VAL A 234 13.32 7.85 18.25
CA VAL A 234 14.16 8.91 18.85
C VAL A 234 15.05 8.33 19.93
N ALA A 235 16.31 8.79 19.98
CA ALA A 235 17.25 8.37 21.02
C ALA A 235 16.90 9.02 22.36
N GLU A 236 17.32 8.39 23.45
CA GLU A 236 17.29 8.99 24.79
C GLU A 236 18.46 10.00 24.99
N PRO A 237 18.25 11.07 25.75
CA PRO A 237 17.09 11.44 26.58
C PRO A 237 16.02 12.27 25.83
N GLU A 238 16.18 12.52 24.55
CA GLU A 238 15.26 13.34 23.74
C GLU A 238 13.86 12.73 23.68
N ALA A 239 13.76 11.40 23.56
CA ALA A 239 12.50 10.66 23.52
C ALA A 239 11.66 10.93 24.79
N SER A 240 12.25 10.82 25.96
CA SER A 240 11.57 11.07 27.24
C SER A 240 11.09 12.52 27.37
N ARG A 241 11.90 13.49 26.96
CA ARG A 241 11.49 14.91 26.98
C ARG A 241 10.31 15.19 26.07
N ALA A 242 10.35 14.65 24.83
CA ALA A 242 9.27 14.81 23.87
C ALA A 242 7.97 14.14 24.37
N ALA A 243 8.05 12.94 24.94
CA ALA A 243 6.90 12.23 25.50
C ALA A 243 6.21 13.06 26.58
N ILE A 244 6.96 13.60 27.53
CA ILE A 244 6.44 14.47 28.61
C ILE A 244 5.69 15.67 28.02
N ALA A 245 6.25 16.35 27.01
CA ALA A 245 5.63 17.51 26.38
C ALA A 245 4.34 17.16 25.59
N LEU A 246 4.24 15.94 25.09
CA LEU A 246 3.06 15.45 24.38
C LEU A 246 1.94 15.00 25.33
N GLU A 247 2.28 14.52 26.51
CA GLU A 247 1.33 14.08 27.56
C GLU A 247 0.85 15.23 28.45
N ALA A 248 1.67 16.26 28.68
CA ALA A 248 1.31 17.40 29.49
C ALA A 248 -0.01 18.01 29.04
N ALA A 249 -0.85 18.41 29.99
CA ALA A 249 -1.98 19.26 29.67
C ALA A 249 -1.43 20.58 29.11
N PRO A 250 -1.98 21.09 28.03
CA PRO A 250 -1.54 22.33 27.41
C PRO A 250 -2.03 23.55 28.19
#